data_f5ff6ac7a2ddc601fbae91ad343efe2e
#
_entry.id   f5ff6ac7a2ddc601fbae91ad343efe2e
#
_cell.length_a   1.000
_cell.length_b   1.000
_cell.length_c   1.000
_cell.angle_alpha   90.00
_cell.angle_beta   90.00
_cell.angle_gamma   90.00
#
_symmetry.space_group_name_H-M   'P 1'
#
loop_
_entity.id
_entity.type
_entity.pdbx_description
1 polymer ?
#
loop_
_entity_poly.entity_id
_entity_poly.type
_entity_poly.pdbx_seq_one_letter_code
_entity_poly.pdbx_strand_id
1 'polypeptide(L)'
;MAGHSHWAGIKHKKGKADKERSKIFSKLSKEITVAAKLGDKDPSMNPRLRSAIQAARSANMPKDNIERAVNKSSSNNGANFENLRYEGFGPNKVAVIVETLTDNKNRTASKIRTIFQKSGGNLGTQGSASHNFTQLGVIKIDKDEISEEKILDLAIEAGADECKSNTELHEIQCSVINIYNIKRELEKKISNFISTGIEWVPLNNVQIPKKDHEA
;
A
#
# COMPACT_ATOMS: atom_id res chain seq x y z
N MET A 1 -2.82 -12.97 -43.34
CA MET A 1 -1.78 -13.12 -42.30
C MET A 1 -2.02 -12.14 -41.12
N ALA A 2 -3.21 -12.17 -40.51
CA ALA A 2 -3.60 -11.26 -39.38
C ALA A 2 -3.55 -11.91 -38.00
N GLY A 3 -3.23 -13.21 -37.90
CA GLY A 3 -3.32 -13.94 -36.61
C GLY A 3 -2.12 -13.79 -35.67
N HIS A 4 -0.96 -13.44 -36.17
CA HIS A 4 0.28 -13.41 -35.36
C HIS A 4 0.43 -12.13 -34.53
N SER A 5 -0.14 -10.99 -34.94
CA SER A 5 0.01 -9.72 -34.25
C SER A 5 -0.87 -9.66 -32.97
N HIS A 6 -2.07 -10.26 -33.01
CA HIS A 6 -2.99 -10.29 -31.85
C HIS A 6 -2.44 -11.17 -30.73
N TRP A 7 -1.89 -12.33 -31.06
CA TRP A 7 -1.28 -13.26 -30.09
C TRP A 7 -0.01 -12.66 -29.43
N ALA A 8 0.83 -12.00 -30.19
CA ALA A 8 2.01 -11.29 -29.68
C ALA A 8 1.61 -10.16 -28.72
N GLY A 9 0.57 -9.39 -29.04
CA GLY A 9 0.05 -8.34 -28.16
C GLY A 9 -0.50 -8.87 -26.82
N ILE A 10 -1.22 -10.01 -26.84
CA ILE A 10 -1.73 -10.68 -25.64
C ILE A 10 -0.57 -11.20 -24.78
N LYS A 11 0.44 -11.85 -25.41
CA LYS A 11 1.64 -12.37 -24.72
C LYS A 11 2.44 -11.25 -24.04
N HIS A 12 2.60 -10.10 -24.69
CA HIS A 12 3.27 -8.93 -24.10
C HIS A 12 2.48 -8.31 -22.93
N LYS A 13 1.15 -8.16 -23.06
CA LYS A 13 0.29 -7.66 -21.98
C LYS A 13 0.30 -8.60 -20.76
N LYS A 14 0.19 -9.92 -20.99
CA LYS A 14 0.25 -10.93 -19.93
C LYS A 14 1.62 -10.92 -19.25
N GLY A 15 2.72 -10.86 -19.99
CA GLY A 15 4.07 -10.80 -19.43
C GLY A 15 4.33 -9.54 -18.59
N LYS A 16 3.75 -8.39 -18.96
CA LYS A 16 3.83 -7.16 -18.18
C LYS A 16 3.06 -7.28 -16.86
N ALA A 17 1.83 -7.79 -16.91
CA ALA A 17 0.98 -8.02 -15.72
C ALA A 17 1.62 -9.03 -14.76
N ASP A 18 2.19 -10.13 -15.28
CA ASP A 18 2.86 -11.14 -14.46
C ASP A 18 4.14 -10.59 -13.80
N LYS A 19 4.88 -9.73 -14.49
CA LYS A 19 6.06 -9.05 -13.94
C LYS A 19 5.69 -8.07 -12.82
N GLU A 20 4.60 -7.33 -12.98
CA GLU A 20 4.08 -6.41 -11.95
C GLU A 20 3.59 -7.19 -10.74
N ARG A 21 2.82 -8.26 -10.94
CA ARG A 21 2.38 -9.17 -9.86
C ARG A 21 3.56 -9.76 -9.10
N SER A 22 4.59 -10.22 -9.80
CA SER A 22 5.81 -10.75 -9.18
C SER A 22 6.54 -9.71 -8.31
N LYS A 23 6.59 -8.45 -8.75
CA LYS A 23 7.14 -7.34 -7.95
C LYS A 23 6.33 -7.09 -6.68
N ILE A 24 4.99 -7.08 -6.79
CA ILE A 24 4.09 -6.91 -5.64
C ILE A 24 4.28 -8.06 -4.65
N PHE A 25 4.27 -9.30 -5.12
CA PHE A 25 4.49 -10.48 -4.28
C PHE A 25 5.84 -10.46 -3.58
N SER A 26 6.90 -10.02 -4.27
CA SER A 26 8.23 -9.89 -3.66
C SER A 26 8.26 -8.85 -2.55
N LYS A 27 7.57 -7.71 -2.72
CA LYS A 27 7.45 -6.68 -1.68
C LYS A 27 6.68 -7.19 -0.47
N LEU A 28 5.52 -7.79 -0.69
CA LEU A 28 4.66 -8.34 0.37
C LEU A 28 5.35 -9.48 1.13
N SER A 29 6.05 -10.38 0.42
CA SER A 29 6.82 -11.46 1.05
C SER A 29 7.93 -10.92 1.96
N LYS A 30 8.63 -9.86 1.55
CA LYS A 30 9.64 -9.18 2.39
C LYS A 30 9.00 -8.57 3.63
N GLU A 31 7.89 -7.86 3.47
CA GLU A 31 7.18 -7.22 4.59
C GLU A 31 6.71 -8.28 5.61
N ILE A 32 6.12 -9.39 5.16
CA ILE A 32 5.72 -10.52 6.01
C ILE A 32 6.92 -11.06 6.77
N THR A 33 8.04 -11.33 6.07
CA THR A 33 9.25 -11.88 6.69
C THR A 33 9.81 -10.94 7.76
N VAL A 34 9.85 -9.64 7.51
CA VAL A 34 10.37 -8.64 8.46
C VAL A 34 9.40 -8.45 9.62
N ALA A 35 8.11 -8.38 9.37
CA ALA A 35 7.12 -8.29 10.43
C ALA A 35 7.19 -9.48 11.39
N ALA A 36 7.33 -10.71 10.86
CA ALA A 36 7.49 -11.93 11.65
C ALA A 36 8.85 -12.01 12.35
N LYS A 37 9.91 -11.38 11.82
CA LYS A 37 11.25 -11.34 12.43
C LYS A 37 11.34 -10.35 13.59
N LEU A 38 10.69 -9.20 13.48
CA LEU A 38 10.72 -8.11 14.46
C LEU A 38 9.68 -8.24 15.56
N GLY A 39 8.69 -9.09 15.39
CA GLY A 39 7.61 -9.34 16.35
C GLY A 39 7.31 -10.83 16.47
N ASP A 40 6.09 -11.13 16.88
CA ASP A 40 5.62 -12.52 16.95
C ASP A 40 5.28 -13.07 15.57
N LYS A 41 5.45 -14.40 15.38
CA LYS A 41 5.03 -15.11 14.17
C LYS A 41 3.54 -15.41 14.12
N ASP A 42 2.87 -15.29 15.26
CA ASP A 42 1.43 -15.37 15.33
C ASP A 42 0.80 -14.03 14.92
N PRO A 43 0.00 -14.01 13.84
CA PRO A 43 -0.67 -12.79 13.40
C PRO A 43 -1.66 -12.22 14.45
N SER A 44 -2.14 -13.05 15.39
CA SER A 44 -3.01 -12.60 16.46
C SER A 44 -2.27 -11.68 17.46
N MET A 45 -0.99 -11.93 17.66
CA MET A 45 -0.11 -11.20 18.57
C MET A 45 0.73 -10.13 17.88
N ASN A 46 0.74 -10.11 16.54
CA ASN A 46 1.56 -9.19 15.74
C ASN A 46 0.69 -8.40 14.75
N PRO A 47 0.26 -7.18 15.10
CA PRO A 47 -0.58 -6.35 14.22
C PRO A 47 0.06 -6.05 12.87
N ARG A 48 1.38 -5.82 12.83
CA ARG A 48 2.12 -5.58 11.58
C ARG A 48 2.11 -6.81 10.66
N LEU A 49 2.33 -7.99 11.21
CA LEU A 49 2.27 -9.24 10.46
C LEU A 49 0.86 -9.51 9.94
N ARG A 50 -0.14 -9.26 10.77
CA ARG A 50 -1.55 -9.39 10.39
C ARG A 50 -1.88 -8.48 9.19
N SER A 51 -1.46 -7.21 9.22
CA SER A 51 -1.63 -6.27 8.11
C SER A 51 -0.95 -6.76 6.84
N ALA A 52 0.30 -7.20 6.95
CA ALA A 52 1.07 -7.67 5.82
C ALA A 52 0.45 -8.93 5.17
N ILE A 53 -0.03 -9.88 6.00
CA ILE A 53 -0.72 -11.08 5.52
C ILE A 53 -2.03 -10.69 4.81
N GLN A 54 -2.76 -9.73 5.35
CA GLN A 54 -4.00 -9.29 4.76
C GLN A 54 -3.78 -8.58 3.41
N ALA A 55 -2.80 -7.70 3.31
CA ALA A 55 -2.39 -7.09 2.05
C ALA A 55 -1.97 -8.15 1.01
N ALA A 56 -1.27 -9.21 1.45
CA ALA A 56 -0.90 -10.32 0.58
C ALA A 56 -2.13 -11.09 0.06
N ARG A 57 -3.12 -11.34 0.91
CA ARG A 57 -4.38 -11.98 0.52
C ARG A 57 -5.16 -11.11 -0.46
N SER A 58 -5.29 -9.83 -0.22
CA SER A 58 -5.94 -8.87 -1.13
C SER A 58 -5.25 -8.80 -2.50
N ALA A 59 -3.93 -9.00 -2.53
CA ALA A 59 -3.17 -9.12 -3.78
C ALA A 59 -3.24 -10.52 -4.43
N ASN A 60 -4.09 -11.44 -3.92
CA ASN A 60 -4.22 -12.82 -4.37
C ASN A 60 -2.91 -13.63 -4.29
N MET A 61 -2.09 -13.38 -3.26
CA MET A 61 -0.89 -14.18 -3.00
C MET A 61 -1.31 -15.57 -2.48
N PRO A 62 -0.80 -16.68 -3.07
CA PRO A 62 -1.08 -18.02 -2.59
C PRO A 62 -0.70 -18.21 -1.12
N LYS A 63 -1.51 -18.97 -0.38
CA LYS A 63 -1.31 -19.26 1.05
C LYS A 63 0.09 -19.80 1.34
N ASP A 64 0.58 -20.74 0.53
CA ASP A 64 1.92 -21.32 0.67
C ASP A 64 3.05 -20.29 0.57
N ASN A 65 2.86 -19.22 -0.24
CA ASN A 65 3.83 -18.15 -0.34
C ASN A 65 3.85 -17.30 0.93
N ILE A 66 2.68 -17.05 1.53
CA ILE A 66 2.53 -16.34 2.80
C ILE A 66 3.21 -17.14 3.92
N GLU A 67 2.90 -18.44 4.05
CA GLU A 67 3.48 -19.32 5.07
C GLU A 67 5.00 -19.44 4.92
N ARG A 68 5.50 -19.58 3.69
CA ARG A 68 6.95 -19.58 3.42
C ARG A 68 7.61 -18.26 3.83
N ALA A 69 6.94 -17.12 3.62
CA ALA A 69 7.47 -15.82 4.03
C ALA A 69 7.53 -15.67 5.55
N VAL A 70 6.53 -16.15 6.29
CA VAL A 70 6.53 -16.18 7.75
C VAL A 70 7.66 -17.10 8.26
N ASN A 71 7.77 -18.30 7.73
CA ASN A 71 8.77 -19.29 8.15
C ASN A 71 10.21 -18.85 7.85
N LYS A 72 10.42 -18.09 6.78
CA LYS A 72 11.73 -17.53 6.41
C LYS A 72 12.30 -16.57 7.47
N SER A 73 11.46 -16.01 8.33
CA SER A 73 11.90 -15.17 9.45
C SER A 73 12.78 -15.89 10.45
N SER A 74 12.69 -17.24 10.52
CA SER A 74 13.50 -18.09 11.42
C SER A 74 14.92 -18.32 10.92
N SER A 75 15.21 -18.07 9.65
CA SER A 75 16.54 -18.32 9.10
C SER A 75 17.52 -17.21 9.48
N ASN A 76 18.64 -17.55 10.11
CA ASN A 76 19.72 -16.60 10.47
C ASN A 76 20.40 -15.94 9.27
N ASN A 77 20.13 -16.41 8.04
CA ASN A 77 20.69 -15.88 6.79
C ASN A 77 19.84 -14.78 6.15
N GLY A 78 18.84 -14.22 6.83
CA GLY A 78 18.03 -13.13 6.32
C GLY A 78 18.76 -11.79 6.40
N ALA A 79 18.88 -11.08 5.29
CA ALA A 79 19.34 -9.70 5.27
C ALA A 79 18.61 -8.89 6.36
N ASN A 80 19.36 -8.05 7.09
CA ASN A 80 18.76 -7.14 8.07
C ASN A 80 18.07 -6.02 7.29
N PHE A 81 16.75 -6.10 7.21
CA PHE A 81 15.96 -5.04 6.59
C PHE A 81 15.68 -3.94 7.60
N GLU A 82 15.84 -2.70 7.14
CA GLU A 82 15.50 -1.47 7.86
C GLU A 82 14.35 -0.76 7.17
N ASN A 83 13.42 -0.21 7.96
CA ASN A 83 12.41 0.70 7.46
C ASN A 83 13.01 2.11 7.43
N LEU A 84 13.00 2.72 6.25
CA LEU A 84 13.47 4.08 6.07
C LEU A 84 12.40 4.90 5.34
N ARG A 85 12.21 6.13 5.81
CA ARG A 85 11.34 7.10 5.17
C ARG A 85 12.20 8.16 4.49
N TYR A 86 11.82 8.45 3.25
CA TYR A 86 12.35 9.56 2.48
C TYR A 86 11.22 10.54 2.20
N GLU A 87 11.52 11.81 2.26
CA GLU A 87 10.58 12.89 2.08
C GLU A 87 11.12 13.87 1.06
N GLY A 88 10.24 14.45 0.27
CA GLY A 88 10.64 15.42 -0.75
C GLY A 88 9.46 16.02 -1.47
N PHE A 89 9.77 16.70 -2.54
CA PHE A 89 8.78 17.36 -3.37
C PHE A 89 8.99 16.97 -4.83
N GLY A 90 7.91 16.57 -5.48
CA GLY A 90 7.85 16.40 -6.92
C GLY A 90 7.70 17.74 -7.65
N PRO A 91 7.50 17.70 -8.97
CA PRO A 91 7.14 18.88 -9.76
C PRO A 91 5.94 19.61 -9.13
N ASN A 92 5.85 20.92 -9.34
CA ASN A 92 4.80 21.76 -8.77
C ASN A 92 4.68 21.73 -7.24
N LYS A 93 5.77 21.40 -6.55
CA LYS A 93 5.83 21.31 -5.07
C LYS A 93 4.89 20.26 -4.46
N VAL A 94 4.55 19.22 -5.20
CA VAL A 94 3.77 18.10 -4.67
C VAL A 94 4.60 17.39 -3.60
N ALA A 95 4.09 17.36 -2.37
CA ALA A 95 4.74 16.66 -1.26
C ALA A 95 4.69 15.14 -1.50
N VAL A 96 5.80 14.45 -1.26
CA VAL A 96 5.95 13.01 -1.47
C VAL A 96 6.61 12.37 -0.26
N ILE A 97 5.98 11.32 0.26
CA ILE A 97 6.55 10.41 1.26
C ILE A 97 6.84 9.07 0.60
N VAL A 98 8.05 8.56 0.79
CA VAL A 98 8.46 7.23 0.29
C VAL A 98 8.90 6.38 1.46
N GLU A 99 8.10 5.40 1.84
CA GLU A 99 8.49 4.39 2.82
C GLU A 99 9.19 3.23 2.12
N THR A 100 10.30 2.80 2.64
CA THR A 100 11.13 1.76 2.06
C THR A 100 11.48 0.71 3.08
N LEU A 101 11.56 -0.53 2.64
CA LEU A 101 12.10 -1.65 3.37
C LEU A 101 13.37 -2.11 2.63
N THR A 102 14.53 -1.90 3.22
CA THR A 102 15.82 -2.13 2.54
C THR A 102 16.83 -2.83 3.43
N ASP A 103 17.66 -3.65 2.80
CA ASP A 103 18.87 -4.27 3.35
C ASP A 103 20.13 -3.40 3.15
N ASN A 104 20.00 -2.28 2.39
CA ASN A 104 21.12 -1.37 2.11
C ASN A 104 20.63 0.08 1.96
N LYS A 105 20.75 0.84 3.04
CA LYS A 105 20.31 2.23 3.12
C LYS A 105 21.01 3.14 2.10
N ASN A 106 22.29 2.94 1.85
CA ASN A 106 23.07 3.80 0.95
C ASN A 106 22.62 3.62 -0.51
N ARG A 107 22.43 2.35 -0.95
CA ARG A 107 21.92 2.04 -2.27
C ARG A 107 20.51 2.62 -2.46
N THR A 108 19.65 2.50 -1.46
CA THR A 108 18.28 3.01 -1.53
C THR A 108 18.27 4.54 -1.54
N ALA A 109 19.01 5.21 -0.69
CA ALA A 109 19.11 6.67 -0.66
C ALA A 109 19.59 7.24 -2.00
N SER A 110 20.63 6.65 -2.58
CA SER A 110 21.16 7.04 -3.90
C SER A 110 20.11 6.88 -5.00
N LYS A 111 19.40 5.75 -4.99
CA LYS A 111 18.36 5.48 -5.99
C LYS A 111 17.16 6.43 -5.86
N ILE A 112 16.69 6.67 -4.65
CA ILE A 112 15.58 7.60 -4.39
C ILE A 112 15.97 9.01 -4.82
N ARG A 113 17.17 9.49 -4.45
CA ARG A 113 17.67 10.80 -4.89
C ARG A 113 17.68 10.93 -6.41
N THR A 114 18.20 9.91 -7.08
CA THR A 114 18.24 9.88 -8.56
C THR A 114 16.84 9.93 -9.18
N ILE A 115 15.86 9.24 -8.58
CA ILE A 115 14.48 9.26 -9.08
C ILE A 115 13.90 10.67 -8.93
N PHE A 116 14.00 11.29 -7.75
CA PHE A 116 13.50 12.65 -7.54
C PHE A 116 14.11 13.63 -8.55
N GLN A 117 15.44 13.60 -8.72
CA GLN A 117 16.12 14.48 -9.67
C GLN A 117 15.68 14.29 -11.11
N LYS A 118 15.56 13.02 -11.56
CA LYS A 118 15.13 12.70 -12.94
C LYS A 118 13.69 13.08 -13.22
N SER A 119 12.83 13.09 -12.21
CA SER A 119 11.42 13.48 -12.30
C SER A 119 11.20 14.99 -12.03
N GLY A 120 12.25 15.80 -12.03
CA GLY A 120 12.12 17.25 -11.80
C GLY A 120 11.73 17.62 -10.36
N GLY A 121 11.88 16.69 -9.42
CA GLY A 121 11.62 16.89 -8.01
C GLY A 121 12.91 17.07 -7.20
N ASN A 122 12.74 17.24 -5.89
CA ASN A 122 13.85 17.42 -4.96
C ASN A 122 13.65 16.58 -3.71
N LEU A 123 14.66 15.81 -3.33
CA LEU A 123 14.69 15.07 -2.07
C LEU A 123 15.00 16.02 -0.93
N GLY A 124 14.12 16.10 0.05
CA GLY A 124 14.28 16.89 1.26
C GLY A 124 14.90 16.13 2.42
N THR A 125 14.91 16.77 3.56
CA THR A 125 15.27 16.15 4.85
C THR A 125 14.05 15.47 5.47
N GLN A 126 14.26 14.61 6.45
CA GLN A 126 13.18 14.02 7.24
C GLN A 126 12.34 15.13 7.90
N GLY A 127 11.02 15.02 7.83
CA GLY A 127 10.08 16.03 8.33
C GLY A 127 9.73 17.13 7.32
N SER A 128 10.40 17.18 6.15
CA SER A 128 10.17 18.26 5.18
C SER A 128 8.81 18.19 4.49
N ALA A 129 8.23 17.01 4.33
CA ALA A 129 6.95 16.78 3.66
C ALA A 129 5.88 16.17 4.56
N SER A 130 6.25 15.42 5.59
CA SER A 130 5.32 14.65 6.41
C SER A 130 4.30 15.50 7.17
N HIS A 131 4.60 16.77 7.46
CA HIS A 131 3.65 17.71 8.07
C HIS A 131 2.42 18.00 7.19
N ASN A 132 2.47 17.68 5.89
CA ASN A 132 1.34 17.82 4.97
C ASN A 132 0.41 16.60 4.96
N PHE A 133 0.69 15.59 5.78
CA PHE A 133 -0.04 14.33 5.80
C PHE A 133 -0.42 13.92 7.22
N THR A 134 -1.46 13.13 7.31
CA THR A 134 -1.82 12.39 8.53
C THR A 134 -1.79 10.90 8.23
N GLN A 135 -1.24 10.11 9.15
CA GLN A 135 -1.26 8.66 9.02
C GLN A 135 -2.58 8.12 9.58
N LEU A 136 -3.37 7.48 8.72
CA LEU A 136 -4.69 6.95 9.03
C LEU A 136 -4.81 5.48 8.64
N GLY A 137 -5.73 4.78 9.28
CA GLY A 137 -6.28 3.53 8.79
C GLY A 137 -7.26 3.83 7.66
N VAL A 138 -7.06 3.23 6.49
CA VAL A 138 -7.90 3.43 5.32
C VAL A 138 -8.45 2.11 4.83
N ILE A 139 -9.77 2.05 4.65
CA ILE A 139 -10.50 0.89 4.13
C ILE A 139 -11.22 1.34 2.87
N LYS A 140 -10.93 0.69 1.74
CA LYS A 140 -11.54 0.99 0.44
C LYS A 140 -12.45 -0.16 0.01
N ILE A 141 -13.65 0.19 -0.41
CA ILE A 141 -14.73 -0.73 -0.80
C ILE A 141 -15.24 -0.29 -2.17
N ASP A 142 -15.53 -1.23 -3.05
CA ASP A 142 -16.07 -0.94 -4.37
C ASP A 142 -17.44 -0.23 -4.27
N LYS A 143 -17.69 0.73 -5.14
CA LYS A 143 -18.94 1.49 -5.16
C LYS A 143 -20.16 0.62 -5.39
N ASP A 144 -19.99 -0.45 -6.16
CA ASP A 144 -21.07 -1.36 -6.52
C ASP A 144 -21.38 -2.40 -5.42
N GLU A 145 -20.51 -2.56 -4.42
CA GLU A 145 -20.71 -3.51 -3.31
C GLU A 145 -21.84 -3.10 -2.38
N ILE A 146 -22.01 -1.79 -2.14
CA ILE A 146 -23.01 -1.26 -1.20
C ILE A 146 -23.37 0.19 -1.55
N SER A 147 -24.60 0.62 -1.23
CA SER A 147 -25.00 2.02 -1.42
C SER A 147 -24.31 2.97 -0.45
N GLU A 148 -24.15 4.23 -0.87
CA GLU A 148 -23.50 5.29 -0.09
C GLU A 148 -24.15 5.52 1.27
N GLU A 149 -25.50 5.52 1.33
CA GLU A 149 -26.25 5.66 2.57
C GLU A 149 -25.96 4.53 3.55
N LYS A 150 -26.01 3.29 3.07
CA LYS A 150 -25.74 2.12 3.92
C LYS A 150 -24.29 2.02 4.41
N ILE A 151 -23.32 2.37 3.56
CA ILE A 151 -21.91 2.33 3.99
C ILE A 151 -21.63 3.41 5.02
N LEU A 152 -22.26 4.58 4.90
CA LEU A 152 -22.14 5.65 5.89
C LEU A 152 -22.65 5.20 7.26
N ASP A 153 -23.85 4.58 7.30
CA ASP A 153 -24.42 4.05 8.54
C ASP A 153 -23.51 3.00 9.17
N LEU A 154 -23.01 2.05 8.36
CA LEU A 154 -22.10 1.00 8.84
C LEU A 154 -20.77 1.57 9.35
N ALA A 155 -20.22 2.60 8.70
CA ALA A 155 -18.98 3.26 9.11
C ALA A 155 -19.17 3.97 10.46
N ILE A 156 -20.31 4.65 10.66
CA ILE A 156 -20.66 5.31 11.93
C ILE A 156 -20.82 4.25 13.04
N GLU A 157 -21.58 3.18 12.79
CA GLU A 157 -21.78 2.09 13.75
C GLU A 157 -20.47 1.40 14.13
N ALA A 158 -19.55 1.26 13.17
CA ALA A 158 -18.22 0.69 13.40
C ALA A 158 -17.25 1.62 14.14
N GLY A 159 -17.59 2.92 14.30
CA GLY A 159 -16.76 3.92 14.96
C GLY A 159 -15.64 4.48 14.07
N ALA A 160 -15.90 4.61 12.79
CA ALA A 160 -14.99 5.28 11.86
C ALA A 160 -14.99 6.81 12.07
N ASP A 161 -13.88 7.45 11.74
CA ASP A 161 -13.73 8.90 11.88
C ASP A 161 -14.33 9.64 10.67
N GLU A 162 -14.25 9.03 9.46
CA GLU A 162 -14.77 9.61 8.22
C GLU A 162 -15.15 8.53 7.20
N CYS A 163 -16.16 8.81 6.37
CA CYS A 163 -16.55 8.00 5.22
C CYS A 163 -16.77 8.91 4.01
N LYS A 164 -15.97 8.71 2.97
CA LYS A 164 -16.04 9.44 1.70
C LYS A 164 -16.43 8.49 0.58
N SER A 165 -17.35 8.95 -0.27
CA SER A 165 -17.78 8.20 -1.46
C SER A 165 -17.48 9.02 -2.72
N ASN A 166 -17.00 8.35 -3.75
CA ASN A 166 -16.83 8.91 -5.08
C ASN A 166 -17.48 8.00 -6.13
N THR A 167 -17.22 8.21 -7.41
CA THR A 167 -17.79 7.43 -8.51
C THR A 167 -17.28 5.99 -8.58
N GLU A 168 -16.15 5.68 -7.96
CA GLU A 168 -15.47 4.39 -8.09
C GLU A 168 -15.50 3.58 -6.79
N LEU A 169 -15.40 4.25 -5.63
CA LEU A 169 -15.25 3.56 -4.35
C LEU A 169 -15.79 4.37 -3.16
N HIS A 170 -15.98 3.66 -2.06
CA HIS A 170 -16.13 4.21 -0.73
C HIS A 170 -14.81 4.10 0.03
N GLU A 171 -14.38 5.19 0.66
CA GLU A 171 -13.18 5.25 1.49
C GLU A 171 -13.56 5.57 2.93
N ILE A 172 -13.27 4.63 3.84
CA ILE A 172 -13.48 4.79 5.27
C ILE A 172 -12.15 5.07 5.93
N GLN A 173 -12.08 6.14 6.69
CA GLN A 173 -10.88 6.57 7.41
C GLN A 173 -11.09 6.44 8.91
N CYS A 174 -10.03 6.03 9.61
CA CYS A 174 -10.03 5.89 11.06
C CYS A 174 -8.63 6.01 11.64
N SER A 175 -8.53 6.08 12.95
CA SER A 175 -7.23 6.00 13.62
C SER A 175 -6.53 4.69 13.29
N VAL A 176 -5.19 4.72 13.20
CA VAL A 176 -4.34 3.55 12.91
C VAL A 176 -4.62 2.38 13.85
N ILE A 177 -4.96 2.67 15.11
CA ILE A 177 -5.19 1.66 16.14
C ILE A 177 -6.51 0.91 15.88
N ASN A 178 -7.51 1.58 15.35
CA ASN A 178 -8.88 1.05 15.22
C ASN A 178 -9.17 0.32 13.91
N ILE A 179 -8.29 0.42 12.91
CA ILE A 179 -8.55 -0.09 11.56
C ILE A 179 -9.04 -1.56 11.52
N TYR A 180 -8.46 -2.43 12.37
CA TYR A 180 -8.84 -3.84 12.37
C TYR A 180 -10.16 -4.11 13.07
N ASN A 181 -10.47 -3.33 14.10
CA ASN A 181 -11.77 -3.42 14.78
C ASN A 181 -12.88 -2.98 13.84
N ILE A 182 -12.70 -1.83 13.19
CA ILE A 182 -13.67 -1.30 12.21
C ILE A 182 -13.82 -2.27 11.04
N LYS A 183 -12.72 -2.76 10.47
CA LYS A 183 -12.81 -3.74 9.40
C LYS A 183 -13.61 -4.96 9.79
N ARG A 184 -13.39 -5.52 10.97
CA ARG A 184 -14.09 -6.70 11.46
C ARG A 184 -15.62 -6.45 11.63
N GLU A 185 -16.02 -5.25 12.02
CA GLU A 185 -17.44 -4.88 12.06
C GLU A 185 -18.03 -4.80 10.65
N LEU A 186 -17.32 -4.17 9.71
CA LEU A 186 -17.74 -4.08 8.32
C LEU A 186 -17.80 -5.45 7.63
N GLU A 187 -16.91 -6.39 7.93
CA GLU A 187 -16.89 -7.77 7.39
C GLU A 187 -18.17 -8.56 7.71
N LYS A 188 -18.94 -8.14 8.69
CA LYS A 188 -20.26 -8.77 8.98
C LYS A 188 -21.31 -8.51 7.89
N LYS A 189 -21.12 -7.47 7.09
CA LYS A 189 -22.08 -7.02 6.06
C LYS A 189 -21.47 -6.85 4.68
N ILE A 190 -20.15 -6.75 4.57
CA ILE A 190 -19.39 -6.50 3.35
C ILE A 190 -18.41 -7.64 3.12
N SER A 191 -18.45 -8.21 1.92
CA SER A 191 -17.60 -9.35 1.56
C SER A 191 -16.33 -8.94 0.82
N ASN A 192 -16.41 -7.89 -0.01
CA ASN A 192 -15.33 -7.50 -0.89
C ASN A 192 -14.73 -6.14 -0.51
N PHE A 193 -13.45 -6.15 -0.20
CA PHE A 193 -12.66 -4.97 0.11
C PHE A 193 -11.59 -4.79 -0.97
N ILE A 194 -11.50 -3.60 -1.57
CA ILE A 194 -10.43 -3.26 -2.53
C ILE A 194 -9.08 -3.25 -1.80
N SER A 195 -9.02 -2.54 -0.67
CA SER A 195 -7.82 -2.50 0.16
C SER A 195 -8.14 -2.17 1.61
N THR A 196 -7.23 -2.55 2.49
CA THR A 196 -7.23 -2.17 3.90
C THR A 196 -5.79 -1.99 4.35
N GLY A 197 -5.44 -0.84 4.87
CA GLY A 197 -4.08 -0.55 5.29
C GLY A 197 -3.92 0.80 5.96
N ILE A 198 -2.69 1.04 6.42
CA ILE A 198 -2.29 2.33 6.96
C ILE A 198 -1.75 3.15 5.80
N GLU A 199 -2.33 4.32 5.58
CA GLU A 199 -1.94 5.24 4.50
C GLU A 199 -1.56 6.62 5.06
N TRP A 200 -0.70 7.32 4.35
CA TRP A 200 -0.44 8.73 4.55
C TRP A 200 -1.44 9.55 3.73
N VAL A 201 -2.44 10.08 4.39
CA VAL A 201 -3.51 10.85 3.76
C VAL A 201 -3.11 12.33 3.74
N PRO A 202 -3.13 13.01 2.59
CA PRO A 202 -2.78 14.41 2.50
C PRO A 202 -3.84 15.28 3.21
N LEU A 203 -3.38 16.29 3.96
CA LEU A 203 -4.25 17.28 4.58
C LEU A 203 -4.86 18.24 3.54
N ASN A 204 -4.10 18.51 2.47
CA ASN A 204 -4.53 19.36 1.37
C ASN A 204 -4.09 18.78 0.04
N ASN A 205 -4.96 18.88 -0.96
CA ASN A 205 -4.64 18.48 -2.32
C ASN A 205 -4.12 19.71 -3.12
N VAL A 206 -3.13 19.47 -3.97
CA VAL A 206 -2.59 20.44 -4.90
C VAL A 206 -3.11 20.16 -6.29
N GLN A 207 -3.67 21.16 -6.97
CA GLN A 207 -4.05 21.04 -8.37
C GLN A 207 -2.82 21.13 -9.25
N ILE A 208 -2.62 20.11 -10.08
CA ILE A 208 -1.51 20.06 -11.04
C ILE A 208 -2.04 20.40 -12.42
N PRO A 209 -1.38 21.30 -13.17
CA PRO A 209 -1.74 21.58 -14.56
C PRO A 209 -1.67 20.33 -15.42
N LYS A 210 -2.61 20.15 -16.36
CA LYS A 210 -2.68 18.95 -17.22
C LYS A 210 -1.37 18.62 -17.94
N LYS A 211 -0.60 19.64 -18.33
CA LYS A 211 0.70 19.49 -19.00
C LYS A 211 1.78 18.79 -18.14
N ASP A 212 1.59 18.77 -16.84
CA ASP A 212 2.57 18.23 -15.86
C ASP A 212 2.11 16.88 -15.26
N HIS A 213 1.01 16.28 -15.79
CA HIS A 213 0.48 15.01 -15.27
C HIS A 213 1.38 13.79 -15.57
N GLU A 214 2.32 13.90 -16.52
CA GLU A 214 3.23 12.81 -16.91
C GLU A 214 4.60 12.88 -16.21
N ALA A 215 4.82 13.84 -15.35
CA ALA A 215 6.10 14.10 -14.68
C ALA A 215 6.37 13.20 -13.47
#